data_1dee15adb8fc44f851f6a2f387f83efb
#
_entry.id   1dee15adb8fc44f851f6a2f387f83efb
#
_cell.length_a   1.000
_cell.length_b   1.000
_cell.length_c   1.000
_cell.angle_alpha   90.00
_cell.angle_beta   90.00
_cell.angle_gamma   90.00
#
_symmetry.space_group_name_H-M   'P 1'
#
loop_
_entity.id
_entity.type
_entity.pdbx_description
1 polymer ?
#
loop_
_entity_poly.entity_id
_entity_poly.type
_entity_poly.pdbx_seq_one_letter_code
_entity_poly.pdbx_strand_id
1 'polypeptide(L)'
;LRLVGSEMCIRDRIRNDIETDIQGFDIDGDVIKSARENAKLAGVDHLIHFQQRPVAELSHPKKYGFLITNPPYGERLEDKKDLPALYQTLGERYRALDSWSMYLITSYEDAERYLGKKADKNRKIYNGMLKTYFYQYAGPKPPRREKEQK
;
A
#
# COMPACT_ATOMS: atom_id res chain seq x y z
N LEU A 1 11.17 -13.58 26.57
CA LEU A 1 9.98 -12.76 26.29
C LEU A 1 8.87 -13.68 25.76
N ARG A 2 7.85 -13.90 26.59
CA ARG A 2 6.69 -14.74 26.24
C ARG A 2 5.71 -13.96 25.36
N LEU A 3 5.76 -14.15 24.06
CA LEU A 3 4.75 -13.67 23.10
C LEU A 3 3.65 -14.72 22.82
N VAL A 4 3.56 -15.77 23.62
CA VAL A 4 2.67 -16.92 23.40
C VAL A 4 1.18 -16.55 23.51
N GLY A 5 0.83 -15.51 24.27
CA GLY A 5 -0.57 -15.10 24.45
C GLY A 5 -1.16 -14.27 23.30
N SER A 6 -0.33 -13.49 22.59
CA SER A 6 -0.80 -12.62 21.52
C SER A 6 -1.03 -13.37 20.20
N GLU A 7 -0.20 -14.36 19.89
CA GLU A 7 -0.38 -15.18 18.68
C GLU A 7 -1.63 -16.08 18.77
N MET A 8 -1.92 -16.63 19.93
CA MET A 8 -3.11 -17.43 20.15
C MET A 8 -4.39 -16.60 20.03
N CYS A 9 -4.40 -15.38 20.58
CA CYS A 9 -5.54 -14.44 20.43
C CYS A 9 -5.76 -13.94 19.00
N ILE A 10 -4.72 -13.92 18.16
CA ILE A 10 -4.85 -13.52 16.75
C ILE A 10 -5.42 -14.68 15.92
N ARG A 11 -4.97 -15.91 16.14
CA ARG A 11 -5.49 -17.11 15.42
C ARG A 11 -6.98 -17.32 15.63
N ASP A 12 -7.47 -17.14 16.85
CA ASP A 12 -8.91 -17.31 17.17
C ASP A 12 -9.80 -16.25 16.51
N ARG A 13 -9.20 -15.18 15.92
CA ARG A 13 -9.91 -14.09 15.22
C ARG A 13 -9.78 -14.15 13.71
N ILE A 14 -9.15 -15.18 13.16
CA ILE A 14 -9.07 -15.36 11.70
C ILE A 14 -10.49 -15.63 11.19
N ARG A 15 -10.95 -14.77 10.33
CA ARG A 15 -12.23 -14.90 9.65
C ARG A 15 -12.01 -15.44 8.26
N ASN A 16 -12.37 -16.70 8.03
CA ASN A 16 -12.28 -17.36 6.74
C ASN A 16 -13.49 -17.08 5.82
N ASP A 17 -14.47 -16.36 6.34
CA ASP A 17 -15.71 -16.00 5.66
C ASP A 17 -15.65 -14.64 4.94
N ILE A 18 -14.49 -13.97 4.97
CA ILE A 18 -14.31 -12.67 4.32
C ILE A 18 -13.70 -12.88 2.94
N GLU A 19 -14.41 -12.42 1.92
CA GLU A 19 -13.84 -12.27 0.60
C GLU A 19 -12.86 -11.10 0.60
N THR A 20 -11.62 -11.38 0.27
CA THR A 20 -10.55 -10.38 0.14
C THR A 20 -10.19 -10.17 -1.31
N ASP A 21 -9.82 -8.94 -1.67
CA ASP A 21 -9.25 -8.61 -2.97
C ASP A 21 -7.94 -7.87 -2.70
N ILE A 22 -6.91 -8.64 -2.38
CA ILE A 22 -5.59 -8.12 -2.07
C ILE A 22 -4.71 -8.33 -3.30
N GLN A 23 -4.15 -7.24 -3.81
CA GLN A 23 -3.27 -7.28 -4.98
C GLN A 23 -1.92 -6.68 -4.61
N GLY A 24 -0.84 -7.35 -5.03
CA GLY A 24 0.53 -6.89 -4.85
C GLY A 24 1.19 -6.69 -6.21
N PHE A 25 1.78 -5.51 -6.41
CA PHE A 25 2.44 -5.14 -7.65
C PHE A 25 3.86 -4.68 -7.39
N ASP A 26 4.77 -5.09 -8.25
CA ASP A 26 6.13 -4.56 -8.34
C ASP A 26 6.57 -4.55 -9.80
N ILE A 27 7.46 -3.66 -10.17
CA ILE A 27 8.06 -3.62 -11.50
C ILE A 27 9.11 -4.74 -11.68
N ASP A 28 9.68 -5.22 -10.58
CA ASP A 28 10.71 -6.25 -10.57
C ASP A 28 10.07 -7.65 -10.43
N GLY A 29 10.29 -8.49 -11.44
CA GLY A 29 9.78 -9.87 -11.47
C GLY A 29 10.38 -10.77 -10.38
N ASP A 30 11.62 -10.55 -9.97
CA ASP A 30 12.27 -11.33 -8.91
C ASP A 30 11.69 -10.97 -7.53
N VAL A 31 11.35 -9.70 -7.31
CA VAL A 31 10.62 -9.26 -6.12
C VAL A 31 9.24 -9.92 -6.06
N ILE A 32 8.52 -9.97 -7.17
CA ILE A 32 7.21 -10.65 -7.26
C ILE A 32 7.34 -12.15 -6.98
N LYS A 33 8.39 -12.81 -7.48
CA LYS A 33 8.65 -14.22 -7.19
C LYS A 33 8.88 -14.45 -5.70
N SER A 34 9.74 -13.64 -5.08
CA SER A 34 10.02 -13.71 -3.64
C SER A 34 8.75 -13.42 -2.80
N ALA A 35 7.92 -12.47 -3.23
CA ALA A 35 6.66 -12.16 -2.56
C ALA A 35 5.68 -13.35 -2.58
N ARG A 36 5.58 -14.06 -3.72
CA ARG A 36 4.76 -15.28 -3.85
C ARG A 36 5.27 -16.41 -2.94
N GLU A 37 6.60 -16.62 -2.90
CA GLU A 37 7.22 -17.62 -2.04
C GLU A 37 6.96 -17.32 -0.56
N ASN A 38 7.12 -16.06 -0.14
CA ASN A 38 6.83 -15.63 1.23
C ASN A 38 5.35 -15.79 1.59
N ALA A 39 4.43 -15.44 0.70
CA ALA A 39 3.00 -15.63 0.91
C ALA A 39 2.63 -17.12 1.08
N LYS A 40 3.26 -18.00 0.28
CA LYS A 40 3.10 -19.45 0.37
C LYS A 40 3.62 -19.98 1.71
N LEU A 41 4.80 -19.54 2.15
CA LEU A 41 5.35 -19.89 3.45
C LEU A 41 4.46 -19.42 4.61
N ALA A 42 3.82 -18.27 4.46
CA ALA A 42 2.86 -17.74 5.42
C ALA A 42 1.45 -18.38 5.33
N GLY A 43 1.19 -19.21 4.31
CA GLY A 43 -0.11 -19.85 4.09
C GLY A 43 -1.22 -18.90 3.65
N VAL A 44 -0.87 -17.76 3.02
CA VAL A 44 -1.81 -16.71 2.59
C VAL A 44 -1.78 -16.43 1.08
N ASP A 45 -1.07 -17.27 0.33
CA ASP A 45 -0.91 -17.13 -1.12
C ASP A 45 -2.23 -17.16 -1.89
N HIS A 46 -3.21 -17.89 -1.39
CA HIS A 46 -4.55 -17.97 -1.95
C HIS A 46 -5.39 -16.69 -1.76
N LEU A 47 -4.95 -15.77 -0.88
CA LEU A 47 -5.65 -14.51 -0.56
C LEU A 47 -5.09 -13.32 -1.34
N ILE A 48 -3.92 -13.46 -1.98
CA ILE A 48 -3.18 -12.35 -2.56
C ILE A 48 -2.84 -12.65 -4.02
N HIS A 49 -3.21 -11.75 -4.91
CA HIS A 49 -2.81 -11.81 -6.31
C HIS A 49 -1.56 -10.95 -6.55
N PHE A 50 -0.43 -11.58 -6.84
CA PHE A 50 0.82 -10.89 -7.19
C PHE A 50 1.05 -10.83 -8.69
N GLN A 51 1.36 -9.64 -9.20
CA GLN A 51 1.65 -9.42 -10.62
C GLN A 51 2.81 -8.45 -10.80
N GLN A 52 3.72 -8.78 -11.74
CA GLN A 52 4.71 -7.82 -12.20
C GLN A 52 4.01 -6.74 -13.02
N ARG A 53 4.01 -5.51 -12.51
CA ARG A 53 3.28 -4.40 -13.12
C ARG A 53 3.88 -3.06 -12.69
N PRO A 54 4.17 -2.14 -13.63
CA PRO A 54 4.63 -0.80 -13.29
C PRO A 54 3.49 0.04 -12.70
N VAL A 55 3.83 1.02 -11.87
CA VAL A 55 2.84 1.94 -11.26
C VAL A 55 2.02 2.69 -12.31
N ALA A 56 2.57 2.94 -13.49
CA ALA A 56 1.87 3.60 -14.60
C ALA A 56 0.61 2.85 -15.07
N GLU A 57 0.53 1.55 -14.82
CA GLU A 57 -0.61 0.71 -15.17
C GLU A 57 -1.58 0.49 -13.99
N LEU A 58 -1.34 1.12 -12.84
CA LEU A 58 -2.21 0.98 -11.69
C LEU A 58 -3.63 1.42 -12.02
N SER A 59 -4.56 0.50 -11.90
CA SER A 59 -6.00 0.72 -12.10
C SER A 59 -6.79 -0.34 -11.35
N HIS A 60 -7.97 0.01 -10.89
CA HIS A 60 -8.88 -0.94 -10.23
C HIS A 60 -10.33 -0.52 -10.43
N PRO A 61 -11.25 -1.45 -10.78
CA PRO A 61 -12.65 -1.10 -11.03
C PRO A 61 -13.47 -0.90 -9.75
N LYS A 62 -13.03 -1.49 -8.61
CA LYS A 62 -13.77 -1.38 -7.34
C LYS A 62 -13.51 -0.03 -6.67
N LYS A 63 -14.52 0.47 -5.97
CA LYS A 63 -14.47 1.69 -5.14
C LYS A 63 -14.02 1.37 -3.70
N TYR A 64 -13.64 2.43 -2.98
CA TYR A 64 -13.33 2.38 -1.54
C TYR A 64 -12.18 1.44 -1.16
N GLY A 65 -11.18 1.32 -2.01
CA GLY A 65 -9.99 0.53 -1.74
C GLY A 65 -8.91 1.29 -0.95
N PHE A 66 -7.84 0.57 -0.68
CA PHE A 66 -6.64 1.10 -0.02
C PHE A 66 -5.42 0.85 -0.89
N LEU A 67 -4.67 1.91 -1.19
CA LEU A 67 -3.37 1.84 -1.81
C LEU A 67 -2.30 2.05 -0.73
N ILE A 68 -1.47 1.03 -0.51
CA ILE A 68 -0.38 1.07 0.47
C ILE A 68 0.92 0.90 -0.30
N THR A 69 1.85 1.84 -0.18
CA THR A 69 3.07 1.81 -0.98
C THR A 69 4.27 2.41 -0.25
N ASN A 70 5.44 1.85 -0.56
CA ASN A 70 6.75 2.36 -0.17
C ASN A 70 7.62 2.47 -1.43
N PRO A 71 7.42 3.50 -2.26
CA PRO A 71 8.19 3.67 -3.49
C PRO A 71 9.63 4.05 -3.19
N PRO A 72 10.55 3.87 -4.16
CA PRO A 72 11.91 4.32 -4.01
C PRO A 72 11.98 5.81 -3.68
N TYR A 73 12.96 6.19 -2.88
CA TYR A 73 13.14 7.58 -2.42
C TYR A 73 14.55 8.11 -2.65
N GLY A 74 15.33 7.44 -3.55
CA GLY A 74 16.60 7.96 -4.04
C GLY A 74 17.79 7.70 -3.12
N GLU A 75 17.87 6.54 -2.50
CA GLU A 75 19.08 6.12 -1.79
C GLU A 75 20.27 5.98 -2.74
N ARG A 76 20.03 5.64 -4.02
CA ARG A 76 21.03 5.59 -5.08
C ARG A 76 21.00 6.88 -5.90
N LEU A 77 22.17 7.38 -6.26
CA LEU A 77 22.31 8.62 -7.04
C LEU A 77 21.61 8.56 -8.42
N GLU A 78 21.53 7.36 -9.00
CA GLU A 78 20.88 7.11 -10.30
C GLU A 78 19.38 7.27 -10.24
N ASP A 79 18.75 6.87 -9.11
CA ASP A 79 17.30 6.90 -8.92
C ASP A 79 16.73 8.31 -8.77
N LYS A 80 17.54 9.28 -8.32
CA LYS A 80 17.07 10.64 -7.99
C LYS A 80 16.46 11.41 -9.17
N LYS A 81 16.92 11.14 -10.39
CA LYS A 81 16.43 11.84 -11.59
C LYS A 81 15.03 11.43 -11.97
N ASP A 82 14.65 10.18 -11.69
CA ASP A 82 13.39 9.60 -12.10
C ASP A 82 12.31 9.71 -11.02
N LEU A 83 12.68 10.07 -9.78
CA LEU A 83 11.74 10.21 -8.68
C LEU A 83 10.60 11.20 -8.95
N PRO A 84 10.83 12.41 -9.48
CA PRO A 84 9.75 13.33 -9.79
C PRO A 84 8.68 12.71 -10.68
N ALA A 85 9.10 12.05 -11.77
CA ALA A 85 8.20 11.42 -12.74
C ALA A 85 7.45 10.23 -12.10
N LEU A 86 8.12 9.42 -11.28
CA LEU A 86 7.51 8.30 -10.56
C LEU A 86 6.40 8.79 -9.62
N TYR A 87 6.67 9.80 -8.78
CA TYR A 87 5.70 10.33 -7.83
C TYR A 87 4.55 11.06 -8.53
N GLN A 88 4.82 11.75 -9.64
CA GLN A 88 3.78 12.35 -10.47
C GLN A 88 2.84 11.27 -11.04
N THR A 89 3.41 10.22 -11.63
CA THR A 89 2.63 9.08 -12.15
C THR A 89 1.82 8.41 -11.05
N LEU A 90 2.42 8.17 -9.87
CA LEU A 90 1.70 7.61 -8.72
C LEU A 90 0.52 8.49 -8.32
N GLY A 91 0.71 9.81 -8.25
CA GLY A 91 -0.34 10.76 -7.92
C GLY A 91 -1.47 10.78 -8.95
N GLU A 92 -1.14 10.72 -10.24
CA GLU A 92 -2.13 10.64 -11.33
C GLU A 92 -2.96 9.35 -11.24
N ARG A 93 -2.31 8.21 -11.06
CA ARG A 93 -2.97 6.91 -10.93
C ARG A 93 -3.83 6.82 -9.68
N TYR A 94 -3.34 7.33 -8.55
CA TYR A 94 -4.14 7.41 -7.32
C TYR A 94 -5.43 8.24 -7.52
N ARG A 95 -5.35 9.41 -8.19
CA ARG A 95 -6.53 10.23 -8.47
C ARG A 95 -7.53 9.58 -9.41
N ALA A 96 -7.08 8.66 -10.26
CA ALA A 96 -7.96 7.88 -11.14
C ALA A 96 -8.70 6.74 -10.42
N LEU A 97 -8.27 6.36 -9.22
CA LEU A 97 -8.94 5.36 -8.39
C LEU A 97 -10.13 5.99 -7.66
N ASP A 98 -11.34 5.50 -7.94
CA ASP A 98 -12.56 6.07 -7.38
C ASP A 98 -12.71 5.76 -5.88
N SER A 99 -12.69 6.80 -5.06
CA SER A 99 -12.94 6.73 -3.61
C SER A 99 -11.89 5.94 -2.81
N TRP A 100 -10.65 5.83 -3.32
CA TRP A 100 -9.58 5.14 -2.62
C TRP A 100 -8.87 6.01 -1.59
N SER A 101 -8.36 5.38 -0.54
CA SER A 101 -7.39 5.97 0.40
C SER A 101 -5.98 5.54 0.01
N MET A 102 -4.99 6.43 0.19
CA MET A 102 -3.58 6.09 -0.03
C MET A 102 -2.77 6.30 1.24
N TYR A 103 -1.90 5.33 1.51
CA TYR A 103 -0.93 5.36 2.59
C TYR A 103 0.46 5.17 1.98
N LEU A 104 1.30 6.17 2.15
CA LEU A 104 2.62 6.26 1.55
C LEU A 104 3.67 6.46 2.62
N ILE A 105 4.72 5.62 2.63
CA ILE A 105 5.93 5.86 3.42
C ILE A 105 7.10 6.19 2.51
N THR A 106 7.81 7.28 2.79
CA THR A 106 8.96 7.71 1.97
C THR A 106 9.87 8.65 2.76
N SER A 107 11.14 8.71 2.38
CA SER A 107 12.08 9.77 2.81
C SER A 107 12.22 10.91 1.79
N TYR A 108 11.53 10.83 0.66
CA TYR A 108 11.57 11.85 -0.38
C TYR A 108 10.81 13.10 0.06
N GLU A 109 11.53 14.19 0.32
CA GLU A 109 10.95 15.42 0.91
C GLU A 109 9.95 16.12 -0.01
N ASP A 110 10.16 16.03 -1.34
CA ASP A 110 9.30 16.65 -2.34
C ASP A 110 8.09 15.76 -2.75
N ALA A 111 7.84 14.65 -2.05
CA ALA A 111 6.79 13.68 -2.39
C ALA A 111 5.43 14.33 -2.60
N GLU A 112 4.95 15.17 -1.68
CA GLU A 112 3.64 15.85 -1.78
C GLU A 112 3.55 16.76 -3.00
N ARG A 113 4.65 17.43 -3.35
CA ARG A 113 4.72 18.33 -4.51
C ARG A 113 4.47 17.56 -5.80
N TYR A 114 5.17 16.43 -5.99
CA TYR A 114 5.05 15.64 -7.22
C TYR A 114 3.81 14.77 -7.25
N LEU A 115 3.30 14.32 -6.11
CA LEU A 115 1.98 13.68 -6.01
C LEU A 115 0.84 14.64 -6.40
N GLY A 116 1.09 15.96 -6.36
CA GLY A 116 0.10 16.98 -6.72
C GLY A 116 -1.05 17.12 -5.74
N LYS A 117 -0.89 16.60 -4.52
CA LYS A 117 -1.87 16.71 -3.45
C LYS A 117 -1.15 16.70 -2.09
N LYS A 118 -1.55 17.61 -1.20
CA LYS A 118 -1.10 17.59 0.19
C LYS A 118 -1.80 16.47 0.96
N ALA A 119 -1.05 15.78 1.83
CA ALA A 119 -1.61 14.72 2.67
C ALA A 119 -2.56 15.28 3.75
N ASP A 120 -3.59 14.53 4.07
CA ASP A 120 -4.52 14.87 5.16
C ASP A 120 -3.83 14.74 6.52
N LYS A 121 -2.90 13.78 6.64
CA LYS A 121 -2.04 13.58 7.82
C LYS A 121 -0.63 13.19 7.38
N ASN A 122 0.35 13.67 8.13
CA ASN A 122 1.75 13.33 7.96
C ASN A 122 2.35 13.00 9.34
N ARG A 123 3.03 11.86 9.42
CA ARG A 123 3.79 11.45 10.62
C ARG A 123 5.24 11.23 10.26
N LYS A 124 6.15 11.82 11.01
CA LYS A 124 7.59 11.54 10.91
C LYS A 124 7.88 10.23 11.65
N ILE A 125 8.59 9.34 10.97
CA ILE A 125 9.03 8.05 11.51
C ILE A 125 10.53 7.96 11.26
N TYR A 126 11.28 7.52 12.26
CA TYR A 126 12.71 7.29 12.13
C TYR A 126 12.97 5.79 12.06
N ASN A 127 13.66 5.36 11.01
CA ASN A 127 14.19 4.01 10.87
C ASN A 127 15.72 4.10 10.99
N GLY A 128 16.23 3.90 12.20
CA GLY A 128 17.61 4.23 12.52
C GLY A 128 17.87 5.72 12.35
N MET A 129 18.84 6.07 11.50
CA MET A 129 19.16 7.48 11.17
C MET A 129 18.33 8.03 10.01
N LEU A 130 17.57 7.18 9.30
CA LEU A 130 16.76 7.59 8.17
C LEU A 130 15.44 8.19 8.65
N LYS A 131 15.23 9.46 8.33
CA LYS A 131 13.96 10.16 8.55
C LYS A 131 13.01 9.85 7.39
N THR A 132 11.88 9.24 7.71
CA THR A 132 10.80 8.95 6.77
C THR A 132 9.52 9.70 7.15
N TYR A 133 8.65 9.86 6.18
CA TYR A 133 7.33 10.46 6.35
C TYR A 133 6.27 9.43 5.99
N PHE A 134 5.29 9.28 6.87
CA PHE A 134 4.10 8.47 6.61
C PHE A 134 2.94 9.42 6.25
N TYR A 135 2.69 9.54 4.97
CA TYR A 135 1.62 10.34 4.40
C TYR A 135 0.33 9.54 4.32
N GLN A 136 -0.77 10.16 4.71
CA GLN A 136 -2.10 9.56 4.68
C GLN A 136 -3.04 10.45 3.87
N TYR A 137 -3.65 9.87 2.86
CA TYR A 137 -4.64 10.47 1.99
C TYR A 137 -5.95 9.71 2.18
N ALA A 138 -6.91 10.29 2.89
CA ALA A 138 -8.17 9.65 3.19
C ALA A 138 -9.15 9.78 2.03
N GLY A 139 -9.66 8.65 1.56
CA GLY A 139 -10.82 8.60 0.67
C GLY A 139 -12.13 8.71 1.47
N PRO A 140 -13.25 8.90 0.78
CA PRO A 140 -14.56 8.90 1.42
C PRO A 140 -14.87 7.52 2.03
N LYS A 141 -15.64 7.53 3.10
CA LYS A 141 -16.12 6.28 3.69
C LYS A 141 -17.20 5.65 2.78
N PRO A 142 -17.21 4.31 2.64
CA PRO A 142 -18.29 3.64 1.94
C PRO A 142 -19.63 3.93 2.62
N PRO A 143 -20.76 3.97 1.87
CA PRO A 143 -22.06 4.12 2.45
C PRO A 143 -22.32 2.98 3.45
N ARG A 144 -23.00 3.31 4.56
CA ARG A 144 -23.40 2.27 5.52
C ARG A 144 -24.38 1.32 4.82
N ARG A 145 -24.08 0.03 4.87
CA ARG A 145 -25.07 -0.98 4.48
C ARG A 145 -26.25 -0.81 5.43
N GLU A 146 -27.43 -0.56 4.88
CA GLU A 146 -28.68 -0.66 5.65
C GLU A 146 -28.74 -2.09 6.20
N LYS A 147 -28.90 -2.20 7.52
CA LYS A 147 -29.14 -3.50 8.12
C LYS A 147 -30.46 -3.98 7.56
N GLU A 148 -30.47 -5.04 6.77
CA GLU A 148 -31.70 -5.75 6.47
C GLU A 148 -32.38 -6.09 7.80
N GLN A 149 -33.47 -5.40 8.05
CA GLN A 149 -34.36 -5.73 9.18
C GLN A 149 -34.95 -7.10 8.87
N LYS A 150 -34.50 -8.11 9.61
CA LYS A 150 -35.16 -9.39 9.70
C LYS A 150 -36.29 -9.30 10.73
#